data_88eeddc7ddcdef2251400329cf89ce33
#
_entry.id   88eeddc7ddcdef2251400329cf89ce33
#
_cell.length_a   1.000
_cell.length_b   1.000
_cell.length_c   1.000
_cell.angle_alpha   90.00
_cell.angle_beta   90.00
_cell.angle_gamma   90.00
#
_symmetry.space_group_name_H-M   'P 1'
#
loop_
_entity.id
_entity.type
_entity.pdbx_description
1 polymer ?
#
loop_
_entity_poly.entity_id
_entity_poly.type
_entity_poly.pdbx_seq_one_letter_code
_entity_poly.pdbx_strand_id
1 'polypeptide(L)'
;MKIAVITGASSGLGKEYAFETANCRRELDEIWLIARREDKLKEVAEQISKKVRILPLDVTKEECIKEYASLLSELKPEVSLLINNAGFGRLGNFDELSTEDNGGMVRLNCEALTVITSVTLPFMKENSEIINTCSIAAFAPNTRMAVYCSTKAYVFSLSKALRSELKDRKINVLAVCPGPMDTEFLPVAGINPGSSHTFDTLPRVNPSVMARKSLKASAAKKGVYTNLAFYKFYRVLAKILPHSLVMKMCGA
;
A
#
# COMPACT_ATOMS: atom_id res chain seq x y z
N MET A 1 -0.86 2.62 -25.07
CA MET A 1 0.05 3.19 -24.05
C MET A 1 -0.01 2.31 -22.81
N LYS A 2 1.14 1.77 -22.38
CA LYS A 2 1.26 0.97 -21.14
C LYS A 2 1.66 1.84 -19.98
N ILE A 3 0.93 1.75 -18.88
CA ILE A 3 1.18 2.61 -17.72
C ILE A 3 1.30 1.82 -16.40
N ALA A 4 1.97 2.46 -15.43
CA ALA A 4 1.83 2.14 -14.02
C ALA A 4 1.04 3.24 -13.30
N VAL A 5 0.23 2.87 -12.34
CA VAL A 5 -0.50 3.79 -11.44
C VAL A 5 -0.04 3.53 -10.01
N ILE A 6 0.37 4.59 -9.30
CA ILE A 6 0.89 4.50 -7.94
C ILE A 6 0.18 5.52 -7.05
N THR A 7 -0.58 5.04 -6.06
CA THR A 7 -1.22 5.91 -5.08
C THR A 7 -0.32 6.16 -3.87
N GLY A 8 -0.42 7.34 -3.25
CA GLY A 8 0.44 7.74 -2.14
C GLY A 8 1.90 7.94 -2.56
N ALA A 9 2.12 8.38 -3.81
CA ALA A 9 3.43 8.46 -4.43
C ALA A 9 4.30 9.66 -3.96
N SER A 10 3.76 10.58 -3.14
CA SER A 10 4.46 11.81 -2.74
C SER A 10 5.54 11.61 -1.69
N SER A 11 5.60 10.47 -1.00
CA SER A 11 6.60 10.21 0.05
C SER A 11 6.74 8.72 0.39
N GLY A 12 7.69 8.41 1.27
CA GLY A 12 7.86 7.09 1.86
C GLY A 12 7.96 5.96 0.85
N LEU A 13 7.27 4.85 1.11
CA LEU A 13 7.30 3.67 0.24
C LEU A 13 6.72 3.94 -1.15
N GLY A 14 5.71 4.83 -1.27
CA GLY A 14 5.11 5.17 -2.57
C GLY A 14 6.08 5.90 -3.50
N LYS A 15 6.87 6.83 -2.95
CA LYS A 15 7.98 7.48 -3.66
C LYS A 15 9.02 6.46 -4.14
N GLU A 16 9.41 5.53 -3.27
CA GLU A 16 10.36 4.48 -3.64
C GLU A 16 9.80 3.52 -4.69
N TYR A 17 8.49 3.22 -4.64
CA TYR A 17 7.83 2.48 -5.72
C TYR A 17 7.90 3.23 -7.06
N ALA A 18 7.75 4.56 -7.07
CA ALA A 18 7.85 5.34 -8.29
C ALA A 18 9.25 5.22 -8.91
N PHE A 19 10.30 5.39 -8.11
CA PHE A 19 11.68 5.25 -8.57
C PHE A 19 12.02 3.84 -9.05
N GLU A 20 11.71 2.83 -8.25
CA GLU A 20 12.02 1.43 -8.60
C GLU A 20 11.20 0.96 -9.82
N THR A 21 9.96 1.43 -9.98
CA THR A 21 9.15 1.16 -11.18
C THR A 21 9.78 1.78 -12.42
N ALA A 22 10.21 3.04 -12.36
CA ALA A 22 10.88 3.70 -13.47
C ALA A 22 12.16 2.95 -13.89
N ASN A 23 12.91 2.44 -12.92
CA ASN A 23 14.18 1.75 -13.16
C ASN A 23 14.01 0.34 -13.71
N CYS A 24 13.00 -0.43 -13.25
CA CYS A 24 12.91 -1.86 -13.56
C CYS A 24 11.82 -2.23 -14.58
N ARG A 25 10.86 -1.35 -14.87
CA ARG A 25 9.73 -1.58 -15.79
C ARG A 25 9.95 -0.83 -17.11
N ARG A 26 10.86 -1.34 -17.94
CA ARG A 26 11.24 -0.68 -19.21
C ARG A 26 10.10 -0.61 -20.23
N GLU A 27 9.16 -1.55 -20.16
CA GLU A 27 7.99 -1.68 -21.03
C GLU A 27 6.92 -0.59 -20.83
N LEU A 28 7.00 0.18 -19.75
CA LEU A 28 6.03 1.23 -19.45
C LEU A 28 6.35 2.52 -20.24
N ASP A 29 5.32 3.08 -20.85
CA ASP A 29 5.38 4.37 -21.55
C ASP A 29 5.28 5.56 -20.59
N GLU A 30 4.46 5.43 -19.52
CA GLU A 30 4.18 6.52 -18.58
C GLU A 30 3.90 5.97 -17.18
N ILE A 31 4.24 6.75 -16.15
CA ILE A 31 3.92 6.45 -14.74
C ILE A 31 2.98 7.52 -14.20
N TRP A 32 1.83 7.12 -13.68
CA TRP A 32 0.86 8.01 -13.06
C TRP A 32 1.06 8.02 -11.55
N LEU A 33 1.38 9.20 -11.00
CA LEU A 33 1.62 9.41 -9.58
C LEU A 33 0.42 10.11 -8.96
N ILE A 34 -0.27 9.45 -8.04
CA ILE A 34 -1.47 9.97 -7.37
C ILE A 34 -1.15 10.26 -5.90
N ALA A 35 -1.33 11.49 -5.46
CA ALA A 35 -1.31 11.94 -4.06
C ALA A 35 -1.89 13.35 -3.96
N ARG A 36 -2.14 13.84 -2.73
CA ARG A 36 -2.71 15.17 -2.49
C ARG A 36 -1.72 16.31 -2.68
N ARG A 37 -0.43 16.08 -2.40
CA ARG A 37 0.63 17.10 -2.40
C ARG A 37 1.27 17.19 -3.78
N GLU A 38 0.82 18.15 -4.58
CA GLU A 38 1.28 18.34 -5.95
C GLU A 38 2.77 18.70 -6.02
N ASP A 39 3.22 19.59 -5.13
CA ASP A 39 4.63 19.98 -4.98
C ASP A 39 5.54 18.78 -4.79
N LYS A 40 5.17 17.87 -3.89
CA LYS A 40 5.93 16.64 -3.64
C LYS A 40 5.88 15.64 -4.80
N LEU A 41 4.78 15.58 -5.53
CA LEU A 41 4.70 14.78 -6.75
C LEU A 41 5.62 15.31 -7.84
N LYS A 42 5.75 16.64 -7.98
CA LYS A 42 6.68 17.30 -8.91
C LYS A 42 8.13 16.97 -8.55
N GLU A 43 8.51 17.10 -7.26
CA GLU A 43 9.85 16.72 -6.78
C GLU A 43 10.20 15.24 -7.09
N VAL A 44 9.21 14.33 -6.99
CA VAL A 44 9.40 12.92 -7.34
C VAL A 44 9.53 12.75 -8.85
N ALA A 45 8.69 13.42 -9.63
CA ALA A 45 8.66 13.31 -11.09
C ALA A 45 9.97 13.80 -11.73
N GLU A 46 10.55 14.89 -11.22
CA GLU A 46 11.83 15.46 -11.69
C GLU A 46 13.01 14.47 -11.56
N GLN A 47 12.92 13.51 -10.65
CA GLN A 47 13.95 12.48 -10.43
C GLN A 47 13.73 11.22 -11.27
N ILE A 48 12.68 11.17 -12.07
CA ILE A 48 12.31 10.01 -12.89
C ILE A 48 12.58 10.31 -14.37
N SER A 49 13.36 9.47 -15.02
CA SER A 49 13.69 9.63 -16.45
C SER A 49 12.56 9.26 -17.41
N LYS A 50 11.53 8.55 -16.93
CA LYS A 50 10.33 8.20 -17.72
C LYS A 50 9.31 9.33 -17.71
N LYS A 51 8.41 9.30 -18.68
CA LYS A 51 7.26 10.21 -18.68
C LYS A 51 6.40 9.96 -17.44
N VAL A 52 6.12 11.02 -16.70
CA VAL A 52 5.31 10.99 -15.49
C VAL A 52 4.06 11.86 -15.69
N ARG A 53 2.92 11.34 -15.26
CA ARG A 53 1.69 12.13 -15.11
C ARG A 53 1.43 12.34 -13.62
N ILE A 54 1.37 13.59 -13.23
CA ILE A 54 1.06 14.01 -11.87
C ILE A 54 -0.45 14.17 -11.76
N LEU A 55 -1.04 13.48 -10.79
CA LEU A 55 -2.46 13.54 -10.48
C LEU A 55 -2.63 13.94 -9.00
N PRO A 56 -2.79 15.24 -8.72
CA PRO A 56 -2.92 15.76 -7.35
C PRO A 56 -4.33 15.50 -6.79
N LEU A 57 -4.68 14.23 -6.61
CA LEU A 57 -6.01 13.77 -6.23
C LEU A 57 -6.04 13.25 -4.79
N ASP A 58 -7.11 13.61 -4.07
CA ASP A 58 -7.47 12.95 -2.82
C ASP A 58 -8.37 11.74 -3.13
N VAL A 59 -7.81 10.55 -3.07
CA VAL A 59 -8.52 9.31 -3.40
C VAL A 59 -9.64 8.94 -2.42
N THR A 60 -9.86 9.74 -1.36
CA THR A 60 -11.00 9.61 -0.45
C THR A 60 -12.20 10.45 -0.90
N LYS A 61 -12.06 11.25 -1.96
CA LYS A 61 -13.08 12.13 -2.49
C LYS A 61 -13.69 11.57 -3.76
N GLU A 62 -15.02 11.53 -3.81
CA GLU A 62 -15.76 10.96 -4.94
C GLU A 62 -15.46 11.71 -6.26
N GLU A 63 -15.38 13.04 -6.20
CA GLU A 63 -15.03 13.87 -7.35
C GLU A 63 -13.66 13.54 -7.93
N CYS A 64 -12.64 13.30 -7.07
CA CYS A 64 -11.31 12.90 -7.50
C CYS A 64 -11.29 11.48 -8.13
N ILE A 65 -12.11 10.58 -7.61
CA ILE A 65 -12.28 9.25 -8.22
C ILE A 65 -12.95 9.36 -9.60
N LYS A 66 -13.97 10.22 -9.75
CA LYS A 66 -14.62 10.47 -11.04
C LYS A 66 -13.64 11.07 -12.05
N GLU A 67 -12.79 12.01 -11.64
CA GLU A 67 -11.73 12.58 -12.47
C GLU A 67 -10.76 11.51 -12.96
N TYR A 68 -10.27 10.66 -12.05
CA TYR A 68 -9.40 9.53 -12.40
C TYR A 68 -10.07 8.56 -13.38
N ALA A 69 -11.35 8.21 -13.14
CA ALA A 69 -12.13 7.32 -14.00
C ALA A 69 -12.34 7.91 -15.40
N SER A 70 -12.62 9.22 -15.48
CA SER A 70 -12.78 9.95 -16.75
C SER A 70 -11.48 9.93 -17.55
N LEU A 71 -10.34 10.17 -16.90
CA LEU A 71 -9.02 10.14 -17.53
C LEU A 71 -8.68 8.74 -18.09
N LEU A 72 -9.00 7.67 -17.35
CA LEU A 72 -8.86 6.31 -17.84
C LEU A 72 -9.74 6.03 -19.05
N SER A 73 -11.00 6.49 -19.02
CA SER A 73 -11.97 6.28 -20.10
C SER A 73 -11.62 7.05 -21.36
N GLU A 74 -11.06 8.24 -21.22
CA GLU A 74 -10.60 9.09 -22.33
C GLU A 74 -9.35 8.53 -23.01
N LEU A 75 -8.31 8.24 -22.21
CA LEU A 75 -7.00 7.83 -22.71
C LEU A 75 -6.92 6.32 -23.02
N LYS A 76 -7.81 5.52 -22.45
CA LYS A 76 -7.87 4.06 -22.60
C LYS A 76 -6.50 3.39 -22.52
N PRO A 77 -5.69 3.67 -21.48
CA PRO A 77 -4.38 3.06 -21.35
C PRO A 77 -4.51 1.57 -21.03
N GLU A 78 -3.44 0.82 -21.27
CA GLU A 78 -3.25 -0.49 -20.66
C GLU A 78 -2.55 -0.30 -19.31
N VAL A 79 -3.27 -0.50 -18.20
CA VAL A 79 -2.68 -0.44 -16.87
C VAL A 79 -1.97 -1.77 -16.60
N SER A 80 -0.65 -1.79 -16.77
CA SER A 80 0.16 -2.99 -16.55
C SER A 80 0.52 -3.20 -15.08
N LEU A 81 0.55 -2.11 -14.28
CA LEU A 81 0.88 -2.15 -12.86
C LEU A 81 0.02 -1.15 -12.08
N LEU A 82 -0.73 -1.63 -11.10
CA LEU A 82 -1.41 -0.81 -10.11
C LEU A 82 -0.76 -1.03 -8.75
N ILE A 83 -0.29 0.05 -8.11
CA ILE A 83 0.24 0.03 -6.74
C ILE A 83 -0.67 0.85 -5.83
N ASN A 84 -1.49 0.19 -5.06
CA ASN A 84 -2.29 0.76 -4.00
C ASN A 84 -1.41 0.90 -2.75
N ASN A 85 -0.83 2.08 -2.57
CA ASN A 85 0.07 2.34 -1.46
C ASN A 85 -0.43 3.47 -0.55
N ALA A 86 -1.34 4.34 -0.99
CA ALA A 86 -1.94 5.37 -0.15
C ALA A 86 -2.53 4.75 1.13
N GLY A 87 -2.22 5.34 2.27
CA GLY A 87 -2.70 4.87 3.56
C GLY A 87 -2.02 5.59 4.72
N PHE A 88 -2.68 5.59 5.86
CA PHE A 88 -2.11 6.08 7.11
C PHE A 88 -2.57 5.22 8.30
N GLY A 89 -1.93 5.42 9.44
CA GLY A 89 -2.30 4.82 10.71
C GLY A 89 -2.30 5.85 11.83
N ARG A 90 -2.88 5.51 12.96
CA ARG A 90 -2.80 6.23 14.23
C ARG A 90 -2.51 5.26 15.35
N LEU A 91 -1.63 5.66 16.26
CA LEU A 91 -1.33 4.96 17.50
C LEU A 91 -2.08 5.65 18.65
N GLY A 92 -2.97 4.95 19.31
CA GLY A 92 -3.78 5.42 20.43
C GLY A 92 -4.92 4.45 20.71
N ASN A 93 -5.48 4.49 21.91
CA ASN A 93 -6.68 3.72 22.21
C ASN A 93 -7.85 4.24 21.36
N PHE A 94 -8.83 3.39 21.11
CA PHE A 94 -9.92 3.70 20.19
C PHE A 94 -10.73 4.92 20.61
N ASP A 95 -10.93 5.11 21.90
CA ASP A 95 -11.65 6.22 22.53
C ASP A 95 -10.81 7.51 22.66
N GLU A 96 -9.50 7.41 22.55
CA GLU A 96 -8.57 8.55 22.58
C GLU A 96 -8.39 9.19 21.20
N LEU A 97 -8.56 8.39 20.12
CA LEU A 97 -8.44 8.87 18.76
C LEU A 97 -9.72 9.59 18.31
N SER A 98 -9.56 10.63 17.49
CA SER A 98 -10.69 11.36 16.95
C SER A 98 -11.55 10.46 16.02
N THR A 99 -12.84 10.75 15.94
CA THR A 99 -13.76 10.10 14.99
C THR A 99 -13.25 10.25 13.54
N GLU A 100 -12.65 11.42 13.23
CA GLU A 100 -12.09 11.68 11.90
C GLU A 100 -10.88 10.78 11.63
N ASP A 101 -9.97 10.59 12.58
CA ASP A 101 -8.83 9.68 12.41
C ASP A 101 -9.30 8.23 12.25
N ASN A 102 -10.21 7.76 13.11
CA ASN A 102 -10.75 6.42 13.04
C ASN A 102 -11.47 6.16 11.70
N GLY A 103 -12.39 7.05 11.31
CA GLY A 103 -13.11 6.96 10.04
C GLY A 103 -12.21 7.17 8.83
N GLY A 104 -11.27 8.10 8.92
CA GLY A 104 -10.30 8.41 7.86
C GLY A 104 -9.39 7.24 7.52
N MET A 105 -8.95 6.44 8.51
CA MET A 105 -8.20 5.21 8.25
C MET A 105 -9.02 4.21 7.43
N VAL A 106 -10.31 4.06 7.70
CA VAL A 106 -11.17 3.15 6.94
C VAL A 106 -11.39 3.67 5.51
N ARG A 107 -11.72 4.96 5.37
CA ARG A 107 -11.92 5.59 4.07
C ARG A 107 -10.68 5.48 3.18
N LEU A 108 -9.49 5.80 3.69
CA LEU A 108 -8.28 5.78 2.85
C LEU A 108 -7.74 4.36 2.63
N ASN A 109 -7.61 3.57 3.72
CA ASN A 109 -6.92 2.28 3.62
C ASN A 109 -7.79 1.18 2.99
N CYS A 110 -9.13 1.25 3.11
CA CYS A 110 -10.04 0.22 2.63
C CYS A 110 -10.87 0.70 1.43
N GLU A 111 -11.71 1.72 1.63
CA GLU A 111 -12.65 2.18 0.62
C GLU A 111 -11.93 2.71 -0.62
N ALA A 112 -11.02 3.67 -0.46
CA ALA A 112 -10.28 4.25 -1.59
C ALA A 112 -9.48 3.20 -2.37
N LEU A 113 -8.80 2.28 -1.68
CA LEU A 113 -8.09 1.17 -2.31
C LEU A 113 -9.04 0.29 -3.13
N THR A 114 -10.20 -0.04 -2.58
CA THR A 114 -11.20 -0.87 -3.24
C THR A 114 -11.75 -0.18 -4.49
N VAL A 115 -12.12 1.09 -4.37
CA VAL A 115 -12.69 1.87 -5.48
C VAL A 115 -11.66 2.10 -6.59
N ILE A 116 -10.44 2.52 -6.25
CA ILE A 116 -9.33 2.66 -7.23
C ILE A 116 -9.09 1.34 -7.97
N THR A 117 -9.05 0.23 -7.25
CA THR A 117 -8.87 -1.09 -7.88
C THR A 117 -10.02 -1.41 -8.84
N SER A 118 -11.27 -1.20 -8.41
CA SER A 118 -12.47 -1.45 -9.21
C SER A 118 -12.49 -0.62 -10.49
N VAL A 119 -12.20 0.67 -10.39
CA VAL A 119 -12.17 1.61 -11.54
C VAL A 119 -11.03 1.29 -12.50
N THR A 120 -9.89 0.81 -11.99
CA THR A 120 -8.70 0.50 -12.81
C THR A 120 -8.80 -0.86 -13.50
N LEU A 121 -9.44 -1.84 -12.87
CA LEU A 121 -9.46 -3.23 -13.32
C LEU A 121 -9.95 -3.46 -14.76
N PRO A 122 -10.93 -2.71 -15.31
CA PRO A 122 -11.32 -2.81 -16.73
C PRO A 122 -10.19 -2.48 -17.72
N PHE A 123 -9.20 -1.69 -17.32
CA PHE A 123 -8.06 -1.27 -18.13
C PHE A 123 -6.83 -2.17 -17.97
N MET A 124 -6.94 -3.21 -17.16
CA MET A 124 -5.87 -4.20 -16.92
C MET A 124 -6.06 -5.42 -17.81
N LYS A 125 -4.98 -5.80 -18.49
CA LYS A 125 -4.94 -6.97 -19.37
C LYS A 125 -4.20 -8.14 -18.72
N GLU A 126 -4.10 -9.24 -19.48
CA GLU A 126 -3.29 -10.40 -19.11
C GLU A 126 -1.85 -9.99 -18.75
N ASN A 127 -1.31 -10.61 -17.71
CA ASN A 127 0.01 -10.34 -17.12
C ASN A 127 0.15 -8.99 -16.39
N SER A 128 -0.92 -8.22 -16.24
CA SER A 128 -0.90 -7.06 -15.35
C SER A 128 -0.73 -7.46 -13.88
N GLU A 129 -0.31 -6.50 -13.07
CA GLU A 129 0.01 -6.72 -11.66
C GLU A 129 -0.70 -5.69 -10.77
N ILE A 130 -1.25 -6.15 -9.65
CA ILE A 130 -1.76 -5.30 -8.57
C ILE A 130 -0.89 -5.54 -7.33
N ILE A 131 -0.34 -4.48 -6.76
CA ILE A 131 0.40 -4.51 -5.50
C ILE A 131 -0.40 -3.71 -4.47
N ASN A 132 -0.83 -4.37 -3.42
CA ASN A 132 -1.53 -3.73 -2.31
C ASN A 132 -0.62 -3.64 -1.10
N THR A 133 -0.35 -2.42 -0.61
CA THR A 133 0.44 -2.19 0.59
C THR A 133 -0.38 -2.49 1.84
N CYS A 134 -0.19 -3.69 2.36
CA CYS A 134 -0.67 -4.13 3.67
C CYS A 134 0.27 -3.67 4.79
N SER A 135 0.48 -4.52 5.77
CA SER A 135 1.41 -4.39 6.90
C SER A 135 1.54 -5.75 7.60
N ILE A 136 2.57 -5.94 8.41
CA ILE A 136 2.60 -7.03 9.41
C ILE A 136 1.43 -6.91 10.41
N ALA A 137 0.89 -5.71 10.60
CA ALA A 137 -0.31 -5.44 11.40
C ALA A 137 -1.58 -6.16 10.88
N ALA A 138 -1.53 -6.67 9.64
CA ALA A 138 -2.61 -7.47 9.08
C ALA A 138 -2.67 -8.91 9.64
N PHE A 139 -1.65 -9.36 10.35
CA PHE A 139 -1.55 -10.77 10.76
C PHE A 139 -2.24 -11.06 12.09
N ALA A 140 -2.33 -10.07 12.98
CA ALA A 140 -3.07 -10.16 14.23
C ALA A 140 -3.56 -8.78 14.68
N PRO A 141 -4.66 -8.72 15.45
CA PRO A 141 -5.09 -7.47 16.10
C PRO A 141 -4.01 -6.97 17.06
N ASN A 142 -3.97 -5.65 17.27
CA ASN A 142 -3.10 -5.07 18.29
C ASN A 142 -3.82 -3.94 19.04
N THR A 143 -3.62 -3.88 20.35
CA THR A 143 -4.10 -2.76 21.18
C THR A 143 -3.46 -1.46 20.70
N ARG A 144 -4.12 -0.33 20.93
CA ARG A 144 -3.72 1.01 20.49
C ARG A 144 -3.58 1.18 18.96
N MET A 145 -3.87 0.12 18.18
CA MET A 145 -3.88 0.13 16.71
C MET A 145 -5.11 -0.60 16.14
N ALA A 146 -6.20 -0.66 16.88
CA ALA A 146 -7.37 -1.47 16.53
C ALA A 146 -7.87 -1.22 15.11
N VAL A 147 -8.16 0.04 14.75
CA VAL A 147 -8.65 0.38 13.41
C VAL A 147 -7.59 0.12 12.34
N TYR A 148 -6.35 0.54 12.58
CA TYR A 148 -5.27 0.31 11.60
C TYR A 148 -5.07 -1.17 11.30
N CYS A 149 -4.96 -2.03 12.31
CA CYS A 149 -4.82 -3.48 12.14
C CYS A 149 -6.01 -4.05 11.36
N SER A 150 -7.23 -3.63 11.69
CA SER A 150 -8.45 -4.06 11.00
C SER A 150 -8.43 -3.64 9.52
N THR A 151 -8.01 -2.41 9.18
CA THR A 151 -7.90 -1.98 7.78
C THR A 151 -6.86 -2.79 7.03
N LYS A 152 -5.72 -3.12 7.65
CA LYS A 152 -4.67 -3.91 7.00
C LYS A 152 -5.05 -5.40 6.88
N ALA A 153 -5.84 -5.94 7.81
CA ALA A 153 -6.45 -7.27 7.68
C ALA A 153 -7.46 -7.31 6.53
N TYR A 154 -8.29 -6.27 6.36
CA TYR A 154 -9.17 -6.11 5.20
C TYR A 154 -8.37 -6.17 3.89
N VAL A 155 -7.34 -5.32 3.73
CA VAL A 155 -6.51 -5.27 2.52
C VAL A 155 -5.84 -6.61 2.25
N PHE A 156 -5.36 -7.30 3.29
CA PHE A 156 -4.73 -8.61 3.16
C PHE A 156 -5.72 -9.68 2.67
N SER A 157 -6.93 -9.71 3.24
CA SER A 157 -8.00 -10.63 2.85
C SER A 157 -8.46 -10.37 1.42
N LEU A 158 -8.77 -9.11 1.09
CA LEU A 158 -9.17 -8.67 -0.24
C LEU A 158 -8.11 -9.06 -1.29
N SER A 159 -6.83 -8.81 -1.02
CA SER A 159 -5.75 -9.14 -1.95
C SER A 159 -5.68 -10.63 -2.26
N LYS A 160 -5.92 -11.48 -1.28
CA LYS A 160 -5.92 -12.95 -1.46
C LYS A 160 -7.13 -13.41 -2.27
N ALA A 161 -8.31 -12.87 -2.00
CA ALA A 161 -9.54 -13.18 -2.74
C ALA A 161 -9.41 -12.74 -4.21
N LEU A 162 -9.06 -11.47 -4.45
CA LEU A 162 -8.86 -10.93 -5.79
C LEU A 162 -7.81 -11.72 -6.59
N ARG A 163 -6.74 -12.18 -5.94
CA ARG A 163 -5.75 -13.04 -6.61
C ARG A 163 -6.37 -14.32 -7.15
N SER A 164 -7.31 -14.92 -6.43
CA SER A 164 -8.02 -16.13 -6.86
C SER A 164 -9.01 -15.82 -7.98
N GLU A 165 -9.80 -14.76 -7.83
CA GLU A 165 -10.81 -14.34 -8.81
C GLU A 165 -10.20 -13.91 -10.15
N LEU A 166 -9.04 -13.25 -10.12
CA LEU A 166 -8.36 -12.75 -11.32
C LEU A 166 -7.39 -13.74 -11.95
N LYS A 167 -7.35 -14.99 -11.46
CA LYS A 167 -6.45 -16.03 -11.95
C LYS A 167 -6.66 -16.33 -13.44
N ASP A 168 -7.91 -16.47 -13.87
CA ASP A 168 -8.24 -16.79 -15.27
C ASP A 168 -7.95 -15.62 -16.21
N ARG A 169 -7.99 -14.39 -15.69
CA ARG A 169 -7.51 -13.18 -16.40
C ARG A 169 -5.99 -13.04 -16.38
N LYS A 170 -5.26 -13.96 -15.74
CA LYS A 170 -3.81 -13.94 -15.55
C LYS A 170 -3.27 -12.63 -14.93
N ILE A 171 -4.07 -11.96 -14.12
CA ILE A 171 -3.67 -10.77 -13.37
C ILE A 171 -3.15 -11.20 -12.01
N ASN A 172 -1.91 -10.79 -11.68
CA ASN A 172 -1.31 -11.11 -10.40
C ASN A 172 -1.69 -10.08 -9.33
N VAL A 173 -2.09 -10.53 -8.15
CA VAL A 173 -2.31 -9.66 -6.98
C VAL A 173 -1.33 -10.04 -5.89
N LEU A 174 -0.54 -9.06 -5.43
CA LEU A 174 0.45 -9.20 -4.37
C LEU A 174 0.05 -8.37 -3.15
N ALA A 175 -0.12 -9.01 -2.00
CA ALA A 175 -0.17 -8.35 -0.70
C ALA A 175 1.26 -8.14 -0.17
N VAL A 176 1.67 -6.89 -0.01
CA VAL A 176 2.98 -6.53 0.55
C VAL A 176 2.81 -6.18 2.03
N CYS A 177 3.47 -6.92 2.92
CA CYS A 177 3.35 -6.80 4.37
C CYS A 177 4.67 -6.33 4.99
N PRO A 178 4.99 -5.03 4.94
CA PRO A 178 6.21 -4.49 5.55
C PRO A 178 6.11 -4.47 7.08
N GLY A 179 7.27 -4.56 7.74
CA GLY A 179 7.47 -4.07 9.10
C GLY A 179 7.62 -2.54 9.13
N PRO A 180 7.92 -1.94 10.30
CA PRO A 180 8.13 -0.50 10.43
C PRO A 180 9.24 0.01 9.49
N MET A 181 8.99 1.17 8.88
CA MET A 181 9.93 1.84 7.98
C MET A 181 10.12 3.29 8.43
N ASP A 182 11.34 3.80 8.40
CA ASP A 182 11.64 5.19 8.72
C ASP A 182 11.18 6.09 7.56
N THR A 183 9.94 6.52 7.62
CA THR A 183 9.25 7.35 6.64
C THR A 183 8.34 8.35 7.35
N GLU A 184 7.76 9.30 6.60
CA GLU A 184 6.75 10.23 7.12
C GLU A 184 5.53 9.52 7.77
N PHE A 185 5.35 8.22 7.53
CA PHE A 185 4.27 7.44 8.14
C PHE A 185 4.35 7.41 9.67
N LEU A 186 5.55 7.27 10.25
CA LEU A 186 5.71 7.12 11.70
C LEU A 186 5.26 8.37 12.46
N PRO A 187 5.78 9.58 12.18
CA PRO A 187 5.30 10.78 12.86
C PRO A 187 3.82 11.07 12.59
N VAL A 188 3.32 10.81 11.37
CA VAL A 188 1.88 10.93 11.06
C VAL A 188 1.05 9.98 11.93
N ALA A 189 1.55 8.78 12.18
CA ALA A 189 0.87 7.81 13.04
C ALA A 189 0.97 8.13 14.56
N GLY A 190 1.71 9.18 14.95
CA GLY A 190 2.01 9.47 16.34
C GLY A 190 3.06 8.52 16.95
N ILE A 191 3.83 7.83 16.11
CA ILE A 191 4.88 6.91 16.53
C ILE A 191 6.20 7.67 16.56
N ASN A 192 6.55 8.17 17.72
CA ASN A 192 7.81 8.84 18.00
C ASN A 192 8.70 7.95 18.89
N PRO A 193 10.01 8.17 18.96
CA PRO A 193 10.88 7.46 19.90
C PRO A 193 10.32 7.53 21.32
N GLY A 194 10.21 6.38 21.98
CA GLY A 194 9.64 6.26 23.31
C GLY A 194 8.10 6.20 23.40
N SER A 195 7.37 6.34 22.29
CA SER A 195 5.89 6.27 22.30
C SER A 195 5.36 4.84 22.42
N SER A 196 6.17 3.85 22.03
CA SER A 196 5.83 2.43 22.12
C SER A 196 7.10 1.57 22.12
N HIS A 197 7.29 0.79 23.20
CA HIS A 197 8.40 -0.15 23.30
C HIS A 197 8.45 -1.12 22.09
N THR A 198 7.29 -1.55 21.62
CA THR A 198 7.20 -2.44 20.45
C THR A 198 7.77 -1.78 19.20
N PHE A 199 7.40 -0.52 18.91
CA PHE A 199 7.94 0.17 17.73
C PHE A 199 9.41 0.55 17.86
N ASP A 200 9.90 0.77 19.08
CA ASP A 200 11.31 1.07 19.31
C ASP A 200 12.22 -0.15 19.11
N THR A 201 11.70 -1.36 19.36
CA THR A 201 12.46 -2.61 19.31
C THR A 201 12.30 -3.39 18.00
N LEU A 202 11.24 -3.15 17.23
CA LEU A 202 11.01 -3.86 15.97
C LEU A 202 12.06 -3.50 14.91
N PRO A 203 12.62 -4.52 14.20
CA PRO A 203 13.58 -4.28 13.13
C PRO A 203 13.04 -3.36 12.03
N ARG A 204 13.76 -2.28 11.73
CA ARG A 204 13.41 -1.34 10.67
C ARG A 204 13.66 -1.91 9.29
N VAL A 205 12.80 -1.53 8.36
CA VAL A 205 12.87 -1.93 6.96
C VAL A 205 13.21 -0.73 6.09
N ASN A 206 14.20 -0.87 5.22
CA ASN A 206 14.53 0.16 4.24
C ASN A 206 13.45 0.22 3.14
N PRO A 207 12.80 1.39 2.90
CA PRO A 207 11.71 1.53 1.94
C PRO A 207 12.09 1.21 0.49
N SER A 208 13.28 1.62 0.03
CA SER A 208 13.78 1.34 -1.32
C SER A 208 13.98 -0.18 -1.53
N VAL A 209 14.61 -0.84 -0.55
CA VAL A 209 14.76 -2.31 -0.59
C VAL A 209 13.40 -2.99 -0.60
N MET A 210 12.43 -2.46 0.16
CA MET A 210 11.06 -3.00 0.20
C MET A 210 10.36 -2.86 -1.16
N ALA A 211 10.41 -1.68 -1.77
CA ALA A 211 9.84 -1.41 -3.09
C ALA A 211 10.42 -2.36 -4.14
N ARG A 212 11.75 -2.39 -4.26
CA ARG A 212 12.46 -3.23 -5.24
C ARG A 212 12.14 -4.72 -5.09
N LYS A 213 12.16 -5.24 -3.86
CA LYS A 213 11.88 -6.65 -3.60
C LYS A 213 10.41 -6.98 -3.79
N SER A 214 9.49 -6.05 -3.53
CA SER A 214 8.06 -6.21 -3.79
C SER A 214 7.77 -6.30 -5.29
N LEU A 215 8.35 -5.42 -6.11
CA LEU A 215 8.24 -5.47 -7.56
C LEU A 215 8.78 -6.81 -8.13
N LYS A 216 9.94 -7.27 -7.63
CA LYS A 216 10.46 -8.61 -8.01
C LYS A 216 9.54 -9.74 -7.59
N ALA A 217 8.93 -9.66 -6.39
CA ALA A 217 8.01 -10.68 -5.91
C ALA A 217 6.72 -10.70 -6.74
N SER A 218 6.22 -9.54 -7.16
CA SER A 218 5.05 -9.42 -8.04
C SER A 218 5.33 -10.00 -9.43
N ALA A 219 6.45 -9.63 -10.04
CA ALA A 219 6.88 -10.20 -11.33
C ALA A 219 7.06 -11.73 -11.27
N ALA A 220 7.51 -12.25 -10.13
CA ALA A 220 7.58 -13.70 -9.86
C ALA A 220 6.24 -14.32 -9.48
N LYS A 221 5.11 -13.61 -9.69
CA LYS A 221 3.73 -14.06 -9.46
C LYS A 221 3.47 -14.54 -8.02
N LYS A 222 4.17 -13.98 -7.02
CA LYS A 222 3.90 -14.27 -5.60
C LYS A 222 2.59 -13.61 -5.16
N GLY A 223 1.87 -14.23 -4.22
CA GLY A 223 0.63 -13.67 -3.65
C GLY A 223 0.84 -12.85 -2.38
N VAL A 224 1.91 -13.12 -1.63
CA VAL A 224 2.25 -12.39 -0.41
C VAL A 224 3.76 -12.17 -0.36
N TYR A 225 4.16 -10.97 -0.01
CA TYR A 225 5.56 -10.63 0.27
C TYR A 225 5.68 -10.01 1.66
N THR A 226 6.55 -10.59 2.48
CA THR A 226 7.00 -10.07 3.77
C THR A 226 8.52 -10.11 3.76
N ASN A 227 9.15 -9.01 4.12
CA ASN A 227 10.61 -8.96 4.24
C ASN A 227 11.06 -9.57 5.57
N LEU A 228 12.35 -9.59 5.86
CA LEU A 228 13.01 -10.12 7.05
C LEU A 228 12.47 -11.50 7.53
N ALA A 229 13.37 -12.38 7.96
CA ALA A 229 13.01 -13.69 8.47
C ALA A 229 12.09 -13.61 9.70
N PHE A 230 12.36 -12.63 10.58
CA PHE A 230 11.56 -12.34 11.76
C PHE A 230 10.06 -12.13 11.42
N TYR A 231 9.73 -11.27 10.46
CA TYR A 231 8.34 -11.02 10.08
C TYR A 231 7.68 -12.17 9.32
N LYS A 232 8.47 -12.98 8.60
CA LYS A 232 7.96 -14.21 7.98
C LYS A 232 7.58 -15.23 9.05
N PHE A 233 8.40 -15.37 10.09
CA PHE A 233 8.11 -16.22 11.24
C PHE A 233 6.87 -15.71 11.99
N TYR A 234 6.81 -14.41 12.29
CA TYR A 234 5.64 -13.79 12.91
C TYR A 234 4.34 -14.07 12.12
N ARG A 235 4.37 -14.00 10.80
CA ARG A 235 3.20 -14.33 9.97
C ARG A 235 2.72 -15.76 10.15
N VAL A 236 3.64 -16.71 10.29
CA VAL A 236 3.29 -18.13 10.53
C VAL A 236 2.73 -18.29 11.94
N LEU A 237 3.38 -17.70 12.92
CA LEU A 237 2.98 -17.76 14.32
C LEU A 237 1.57 -17.18 14.53
N ALA A 238 1.30 -15.99 13.98
CA ALA A 238 0.00 -15.33 14.05
C ALA A 238 -1.13 -16.10 13.35
N LYS A 239 -0.81 -17.03 12.45
CA LYS A 239 -1.80 -17.90 11.81
C LYS A 239 -2.15 -19.13 12.66
N ILE A 240 -1.23 -19.58 13.49
CA ILE A 240 -1.37 -20.84 14.25
C ILE A 240 -1.87 -20.57 15.67
N LEU A 241 -1.38 -19.51 16.31
CA LEU A 241 -1.72 -19.19 17.68
C LEU A 241 -3.06 -18.43 17.78
N PRO A 242 -3.81 -18.62 18.88
CA PRO A 242 -4.95 -17.76 19.18
C PRO A 242 -4.53 -16.28 19.25
N HIS A 243 -5.34 -15.39 18.66
CA HIS A 243 -5.03 -13.95 18.65
C HIS A 243 -4.83 -13.37 20.06
N SER A 244 -5.57 -13.87 21.07
CA SER A 244 -5.40 -13.44 22.47
C SER A 244 -3.97 -13.63 23.00
N LEU A 245 -3.29 -14.70 22.55
CA LEU A 245 -1.89 -14.95 22.92
C LEU A 245 -0.94 -14.04 22.13
N VAL A 246 -1.17 -13.91 20.82
CA VAL A 246 -0.34 -13.04 19.95
C VAL A 246 -0.42 -11.58 20.42
N MET A 247 -1.60 -11.10 20.80
CA MET A 247 -1.80 -9.74 21.32
C MET A 247 -1.01 -9.47 22.60
N LYS A 248 -0.92 -10.46 23.51
CA LYS A 248 -0.11 -10.33 24.73
C LYS A 248 1.39 -10.23 24.44
N MET A 249 1.85 -10.82 23.33
CA MET A 249 3.26 -10.78 22.92
C MET A 249 3.63 -9.52 22.14
N CYS A 250 2.68 -8.89 21.48
CA CYS A 250 2.91 -7.82 20.50
C CYS A 250 2.18 -6.52 20.84
N GLY A 251 1.74 -6.30 22.09
CA GLY A 251 1.05 -5.09 22.54
C GLY A 251 1.86 -3.82 22.21
N ALA A 252 1.21 -2.83 21.59
CA ALA A 252 1.82 -1.56 21.21
C ALA A 252 1.75 -0.51 22.33
#